data_aa932fcfaea7129ba5d744948b6517fb
#
_entry.id   aa932fcfaea7129ba5d744948b6517fb
#
_cell.length_a   1.000
_cell.length_b   1.000
_cell.length_c   1.000
_cell.angle_alpha   90.00
_cell.angle_beta   90.00
_cell.angle_gamma   90.00
#
_symmetry.space_group_name_H-M   'P 1'
#
loop_
_entity.id
_entity.type
_entity.pdbx_description
1 polymer ?
#
loop_
_entity_poly.entity_id
_entity_poly.type
_entity_poly.pdbx_seq_one_letter_code
_entity_poly.pdbx_strand_id
1 'polypeptide(L)'
;EIGSGLVGSEMCIRDSTKDITTRTMDIVCINRYYGWYNLSGDMDAACYGLNQELDFWAEQHKPVMMSEYGADTVAGLHTAGAEMFSEEFQVEFYRRLDAEFDKRPWFVGEFVWNFADYDTVQGPMRVDGNKKGLFTRDRRPKLGMHFLRQRWSEIPTFGFKE
;
A
#
# COMPACT_ATOMS: atom_id res chain seq x y z
N GLU A 1 25.60 -6.17 1.17
CA GLU A 1 24.29 -6.30 0.48
C GLU A 1 23.28 -6.75 1.51
N ILE A 2 22.42 -5.85 1.95
CA ILE A 2 21.20 -6.24 2.65
C ILE A 2 20.37 -6.91 1.57
N GLY A 3 20.26 -8.23 1.68
CA GLY A 3 19.60 -9.01 0.65
C GLY A 3 18.19 -8.51 0.42
N SER A 4 17.89 -8.16 -0.82
CA SER A 4 16.54 -7.86 -1.32
C SER A 4 15.52 -9.00 -1.05
N GLY A 5 15.95 -10.06 -0.39
CA GLY A 5 15.15 -11.23 -0.06
C GLY A 5 14.00 -10.97 0.91
N LEU A 6 14.07 -9.92 1.73
CA LEU A 6 12.98 -9.57 2.63
C LEU A 6 11.85 -8.83 1.90
N VAL A 7 12.17 -8.03 0.89
CA VAL A 7 11.18 -7.29 0.11
C VAL A 7 10.59 -8.15 -1.02
N GLY A 8 11.38 -9.07 -1.58
CA GLY A 8 10.94 -9.96 -2.66
C GLY A 8 10.12 -11.17 -2.20
N SER A 9 10.33 -11.63 -0.98
CA SER A 9 9.65 -12.83 -0.47
C SER A 9 8.16 -12.60 -0.24
N GLU A 10 7.75 -11.42 0.13
CA GLU A 10 6.35 -11.13 0.49
C GLU A 10 5.44 -10.96 -0.72
N MET A 11 5.94 -10.49 -1.85
CA MET A 11 5.18 -10.52 -3.11
C MET A 11 4.98 -11.95 -3.64
N CYS A 12 5.84 -12.88 -3.26
CA CYS A 12 5.79 -14.29 -3.67
C CYS A 12 5.04 -15.17 -2.66
N ILE A 13 4.86 -14.73 -1.42
CA ILE A 13 4.17 -15.51 -0.38
C ILE A 13 2.67 -15.24 -0.51
N ARG A 14 1.99 -16.00 -1.35
CA ARG A 14 0.53 -16.15 -1.30
C ARG A 14 0.02 -16.68 0.05
N ASP A 15 0.92 -17.04 0.94
CA ASP A 15 0.65 -17.77 2.17
C ASP A 15 1.42 -17.14 3.33
N SER A 16 1.24 -15.82 3.52
CA SER A 16 1.81 -15.05 4.63
C SER A 16 1.46 -15.64 6.00
N THR A 17 0.38 -16.41 6.08
CA THR A 17 -0.02 -17.14 7.29
C THR A 17 0.93 -18.26 7.70
N LYS A 18 1.86 -18.65 6.82
CA LYS A 18 2.91 -19.67 7.12
C LYS A 18 4.24 -19.05 7.52
N ASP A 19 4.38 -17.73 7.50
CA ASP A 19 5.62 -17.10 7.91
C ASP A 19 5.82 -17.24 9.42
N ILE A 20 6.87 -17.96 9.78
CA ILE A 20 7.26 -18.18 11.18
C ILE A 20 8.26 -17.13 11.68
N THR A 21 8.89 -16.37 10.78
CA THR A 21 9.94 -15.39 11.14
C THR A 21 9.34 -14.21 11.89
N THR A 22 8.11 -13.82 11.56
CA THR A 22 7.37 -12.75 12.26
C THR A 22 7.17 -13.04 13.75
N ARG A 23 7.19 -14.32 14.15
CA ARG A 23 7.08 -14.71 15.57
C ARG A 23 8.27 -14.24 16.42
N THR A 24 9.42 -14.01 15.81
CA THR A 24 10.65 -13.56 16.47
C THR A 24 10.87 -12.06 16.45
N MET A 25 10.02 -11.32 15.72
CA MET A 25 10.10 -9.87 15.57
C MET A 25 9.18 -9.15 16.56
N ASP A 26 9.56 -7.95 16.99
CA ASP A 26 8.75 -7.12 17.88
C ASP A 26 7.59 -6.43 17.16
N ILE A 27 7.75 -6.21 15.85
CA ILE A 27 6.76 -5.60 14.96
C ILE A 27 6.67 -6.41 13.67
N VAL A 28 5.46 -6.53 13.13
CA VAL A 28 5.19 -7.17 11.83
C VAL A 28 5.12 -6.10 10.75
N CYS A 29 6.01 -6.18 9.75
CA CYS A 29 6.01 -5.30 8.59
C CYS A 29 5.55 -6.09 7.36
N ILE A 30 4.51 -5.60 6.69
CA ILE A 30 3.92 -6.27 5.52
C ILE A 30 3.93 -5.38 4.28
N ASN A 31 4.19 -5.98 3.11
CA ASN A 31 4.07 -5.34 1.80
C ASN A 31 2.84 -5.91 1.10
N ARG A 32 1.82 -5.09 0.84
CA ARG A 32 0.57 -5.58 0.25
C ARG A 32 0.04 -4.66 -0.83
N TYR A 33 -0.46 -5.31 -1.88
CA TYR A 33 -0.95 -4.63 -3.07
C TYR A 33 -2.34 -5.15 -3.48
N TYR A 34 -3.20 -5.42 -2.48
CA TYR A 34 -4.62 -5.75 -2.72
C TYR A 34 -5.29 -4.62 -3.49
N GLY A 35 -6.00 -4.96 -4.56
CA GLY A 35 -6.59 -3.97 -5.47
C GLY A 35 -5.66 -3.56 -6.62
N TRP A 36 -4.36 -3.87 -6.55
CA TRP A 36 -3.43 -3.62 -7.64
C TRP A 36 -2.96 -4.91 -8.33
N TYR A 37 -2.11 -5.73 -7.68
CA TYR A 37 -1.65 -7.01 -8.27
C TYR A 37 -2.64 -8.14 -8.02
N ASN A 38 -3.27 -8.15 -6.87
CA ASN A 38 -4.31 -9.10 -6.50
C ASN A 38 -5.64 -8.36 -6.45
N LEU A 39 -6.71 -8.96 -7.02
CA LEU A 39 -8.04 -8.36 -7.05
C LEU A 39 -8.04 -6.98 -7.74
N SER A 40 -7.30 -6.90 -8.86
CA SER A 40 -7.00 -5.66 -9.58
C SER A 40 -8.27 -4.87 -9.92
N GLY A 41 -8.34 -3.61 -9.45
CA GLY A 41 -9.45 -2.71 -9.70
C GLY A 41 -10.71 -2.95 -8.85
N ASP A 42 -10.85 -4.12 -8.21
CA ASP A 42 -11.98 -4.42 -7.32
C ASP A 42 -11.62 -4.05 -5.87
N MET A 43 -11.92 -2.83 -5.48
CA MET A 43 -11.57 -2.33 -4.15
C MET A 43 -12.42 -2.93 -3.02
N ASP A 44 -13.60 -3.46 -3.30
CA ASP A 44 -14.41 -4.16 -2.30
C ASP A 44 -13.79 -5.52 -1.98
N ALA A 45 -13.47 -6.30 -3.01
CA ALA A 45 -12.75 -7.56 -2.82
C ALA A 45 -11.34 -7.35 -2.22
N ALA A 46 -10.65 -6.27 -2.62
CA ALA A 46 -9.34 -5.91 -2.08
C ALA A 46 -9.38 -5.64 -0.58
N CYS A 47 -10.33 -4.82 -0.11
CA CYS A 47 -10.54 -4.56 1.32
C CYS A 47 -10.92 -5.83 2.07
N TYR A 48 -11.77 -6.68 1.49
CA TYR A 48 -12.12 -7.97 2.11
C TYR A 48 -10.88 -8.85 2.28
N GLY A 49 -10.08 -9.03 1.23
CA GLY A 49 -8.85 -9.84 1.28
C GLY A 49 -7.82 -9.30 2.27
N LEU A 50 -7.63 -7.97 2.29
CA LEU A 50 -6.76 -7.31 3.26
C LEU A 50 -7.25 -7.55 4.70
N ASN A 51 -8.55 -7.43 4.95
CA ASN A 51 -9.12 -7.63 6.28
C ASN A 51 -8.89 -9.04 6.80
N GLN A 52 -9.07 -10.07 5.95
CA GLN A 52 -8.78 -11.46 6.32
C GLN A 52 -7.31 -11.64 6.75
N GLU A 53 -6.40 -11.00 6.06
CA GLU A 53 -4.99 -11.06 6.43
C GLU A 53 -4.69 -10.26 7.71
N LEU A 54 -5.23 -9.08 7.84
CA LEU A 54 -5.06 -8.26 9.04
C LEU A 54 -5.64 -8.94 10.30
N ASP A 55 -6.75 -9.65 10.17
CA ASP A 55 -7.33 -10.44 11.27
C ASP A 55 -6.38 -11.57 11.71
N PHE A 56 -5.71 -12.24 10.75
CA PHE A 56 -4.66 -13.21 11.08
C PHE A 56 -3.49 -12.57 11.84
N TRP A 57 -3.03 -11.39 11.41
CA TRP A 57 -1.93 -10.70 12.11
C TRP A 57 -2.33 -10.22 13.50
N ALA A 58 -3.60 -9.87 13.72
CA ALA A 58 -4.13 -9.51 15.03
C ALA A 58 -3.93 -10.61 16.08
N GLU A 59 -4.04 -11.89 15.68
CA GLU A 59 -3.85 -13.04 16.56
C GLU A 59 -2.42 -13.15 17.12
N GLN A 60 -1.45 -12.49 16.50
CA GLN A 60 -0.07 -12.49 16.99
C GLN A 60 0.16 -11.49 18.15
N HIS A 61 -0.82 -10.64 18.46
CA HIS A 61 -0.74 -9.62 19.53
C HIS A 61 0.50 -8.72 19.42
N LYS A 62 0.88 -8.37 18.19
CA LYS A 62 2.02 -7.51 17.87
C LYS A 62 1.57 -6.29 17.10
N PRO A 63 2.30 -5.16 17.19
CA PRO A 63 2.10 -4.06 16.27
C PRO A 63 2.32 -4.51 14.83
N VAL A 64 1.48 -4.04 13.91
CA VAL A 64 1.60 -4.29 12.47
C VAL A 64 1.76 -2.97 11.74
N MET A 65 2.60 -2.97 10.72
CA MET A 65 2.84 -1.81 9.87
C MET A 65 2.81 -2.22 8.41
N MET A 66 2.16 -1.41 7.57
CA MET A 66 2.26 -1.54 6.12
C MET A 66 3.56 -0.90 5.65
N SER A 67 4.55 -1.70 5.29
CA SER A 67 5.84 -1.22 4.81
C SER A 67 5.86 -0.88 3.32
N GLU A 68 4.92 -1.44 2.55
CA GLU A 68 4.69 -1.03 1.16
C GLU A 68 3.24 -1.27 0.73
N TYR A 69 2.62 -0.25 0.13
CA TYR A 69 1.36 -0.36 -0.62
C TYR A 69 1.29 0.76 -1.66
N GLY A 70 0.57 0.55 -2.77
CA GLY A 70 0.45 1.57 -3.81
C GLY A 70 -0.08 1.02 -5.13
N ALA A 71 -0.58 1.91 -5.97
CA ALA A 71 -1.12 1.62 -7.30
C ALA A 71 -0.42 2.46 -8.36
N ASP A 72 -0.07 1.84 -9.50
CA ASP A 72 0.51 2.59 -10.62
C ASP A 72 -0.51 3.58 -11.19
N THR A 73 -0.04 4.79 -11.49
CA THR A 73 -0.87 5.94 -11.85
C THR A 73 -0.18 6.78 -12.90
N VAL A 74 -0.79 6.93 -14.04
CA VAL A 74 -0.28 7.77 -15.11
C VAL A 74 -0.66 9.22 -14.82
N ALA A 75 0.34 10.08 -14.63
CA ALA A 75 0.09 11.50 -14.33
C ALA A 75 -0.74 12.17 -15.43
N GLY A 76 -1.80 12.87 -15.04
CA GLY A 76 -2.74 13.53 -15.94
C GLY A 76 -3.79 12.59 -16.55
N LEU A 77 -3.79 11.30 -16.24
CA LEU A 77 -4.89 10.42 -16.61
C LEU A 77 -6.01 10.51 -15.59
N HIS A 78 -7.14 11.06 -16.02
CA HIS A 78 -8.32 11.25 -15.20
C HIS A 78 -9.51 10.46 -15.72
N THR A 79 -10.27 9.83 -14.82
CA THR A 79 -11.46 9.06 -15.16
C THR A 79 -12.57 9.31 -14.14
N ALA A 80 -13.82 9.29 -14.61
CA ALA A 80 -14.98 9.53 -13.74
C ALA A 80 -15.26 8.38 -12.76
N GLY A 81 -14.85 7.15 -13.12
CA GLY A 81 -15.12 5.93 -12.36
C GLY A 81 -13.95 5.46 -11.49
N ALA A 82 -12.89 6.24 -11.38
CA ALA A 82 -11.65 5.81 -10.70
C ALA A 82 -11.11 4.48 -11.25
N GLU A 83 -11.00 4.37 -12.59
CA GLU A 83 -10.46 3.20 -13.25
C GLU A 83 -8.94 3.08 -13.03
N MET A 84 -8.43 1.86 -13.05
CA MET A 84 -7.01 1.57 -12.84
C MET A 84 -6.11 2.48 -13.71
N PHE A 85 -4.96 2.84 -13.19
CA PHE A 85 -3.98 3.78 -13.74
C PHE A 85 -4.39 5.26 -13.70
N SER A 86 -5.65 5.62 -13.39
CA SER A 86 -6.02 7.02 -13.21
C SER A 86 -5.54 7.59 -11.87
N GLU A 87 -5.47 8.91 -11.80
CA GLU A 87 -5.12 9.58 -10.54
C GLU A 87 -6.23 9.40 -9.48
N GLU A 88 -7.48 9.34 -9.90
CA GLU A 88 -8.63 9.05 -9.04
C GLU A 88 -8.55 7.64 -8.44
N PHE A 89 -8.09 6.64 -9.23
CA PHE A 89 -7.90 5.30 -8.70
C PHE A 89 -6.83 5.24 -7.62
N GLN A 90 -5.72 5.96 -7.78
CA GLN A 90 -4.68 6.01 -6.74
C GLN A 90 -5.23 6.61 -5.44
N VAL A 91 -6.04 7.65 -5.53
CA VAL A 91 -6.71 8.26 -4.36
C VAL A 91 -7.67 7.27 -3.72
N GLU A 92 -8.55 6.63 -4.52
CA GLU A 92 -9.51 5.64 -4.02
C GLU A 92 -8.83 4.45 -3.36
N PHE A 93 -7.73 3.96 -3.95
CA PHE A 93 -6.90 2.90 -3.41
C PHE A 93 -6.40 3.25 -2.00
N TYR A 94 -5.75 4.41 -1.83
CA TYR A 94 -5.29 4.85 -0.52
C TYR A 94 -6.46 5.06 0.44
N ARG A 95 -7.47 5.80 0.03
CA ARG A 95 -8.65 6.10 0.86
C ARG A 95 -9.30 4.86 1.44
N ARG A 96 -9.44 3.80 0.64
CA ARG A 96 -10.07 2.55 1.03
C ARG A 96 -9.20 1.74 1.99
N LEU A 97 -7.93 1.58 1.66
CA LEU A 97 -7.01 0.78 2.50
C LEU A 97 -6.69 1.50 3.82
N ASP A 98 -6.46 2.81 3.78
CA ASP A 98 -6.20 3.60 4.98
C ASP A 98 -7.38 3.56 5.96
N ALA A 99 -8.61 3.58 5.46
CA ALA A 99 -9.81 3.41 6.30
C ALA A 99 -9.84 2.03 7.00
N GLU A 100 -9.28 0.98 6.38
CA GLU A 100 -9.15 -0.32 7.05
C GLU A 100 -8.04 -0.32 8.11
N PHE A 101 -6.93 0.38 7.88
CA PHE A 101 -5.86 0.54 8.86
C PHE A 101 -6.33 1.31 10.11
N ASP A 102 -7.13 2.34 9.91
CA ASP A 102 -7.60 3.21 10.99
C ASP A 102 -8.55 2.50 11.96
N LYS A 103 -9.24 1.44 11.54
CA LYS A 103 -10.10 0.63 12.40
C LYS A 103 -9.33 -0.19 13.45
N ARG A 104 -8.00 -0.27 13.35
CA ARG A 104 -7.17 -1.21 14.12
C ARG A 104 -6.17 -0.49 15.02
N PRO A 105 -6.35 -0.50 16.36
CA PRO A 105 -5.43 0.16 17.29
C PRO A 105 -3.99 -0.35 17.21
N TRP A 106 -3.85 -1.64 16.91
CA TRP A 106 -2.55 -2.30 16.80
C TRP A 106 -1.83 -2.09 15.46
N PHE A 107 -2.49 -1.45 14.47
CA PHE A 107 -1.87 -1.06 13.21
C PHE A 107 -1.18 0.30 13.40
N VAL A 108 0.15 0.32 13.39
CA VAL A 108 0.94 1.45 13.92
C VAL A 108 1.57 2.34 12.87
N GLY A 109 1.49 2.00 11.59
CA GLY A 109 2.08 2.84 10.55
C GLY A 109 1.87 2.34 9.13
N GLU A 110 2.09 3.26 8.19
CA GLU A 110 1.96 3.02 6.76
C GLU A 110 3.08 3.71 5.97
N PHE A 111 3.66 3.00 5.01
CA PHE A 111 4.61 3.55 4.05
C PHE A 111 4.14 3.23 2.63
N VAL A 112 4.03 4.26 1.83
CA VAL A 112 3.62 4.10 0.43
C VAL A 112 4.77 3.62 -0.44
N TRP A 113 4.50 2.75 -1.36
CA TRP A 113 5.37 2.47 -2.48
C TRP A 113 4.81 3.16 -3.72
N ASN A 114 5.38 4.32 -4.17
CA ASN A 114 6.59 4.91 -3.63
C ASN A 114 6.56 6.44 -3.73
N PHE A 115 7.67 7.09 -3.40
CA PHE A 115 7.78 8.56 -3.43
C PHE A 115 7.61 9.12 -4.84
N ALA A 116 8.38 8.62 -5.82
CA ALA A 116 8.34 9.13 -7.19
C ALA A 116 8.52 8.02 -8.23
N ASP A 117 7.93 8.20 -9.40
CA ASP A 117 8.07 7.31 -10.54
C ASP A 117 9.53 7.08 -10.91
N TYR A 118 9.86 5.86 -11.34
CA TYR A 118 11.21 5.48 -11.76
C TYR A 118 11.20 4.40 -12.83
N ASP A 119 12.30 4.29 -13.57
CA ASP A 119 12.44 3.32 -14.66
C ASP A 119 12.52 1.89 -14.12
N THR A 120 11.84 0.98 -14.79
CA THR A 120 11.93 -0.46 -14.55
C THR A 120 11.82 -1.22 -15.86
N VAL A 121 12.02 -2.53 -15.79
CA VAL A 121 11.72 -3.43 -16.93
C VAL A 121 10.23 -3.30 -17.29
N GLN A 122 9.94 -3.20 -18.58
CA GLN A 122 8.57 -3.06 -19.10
C GLN A 122 7.77 -4.37 -18.96
N GLY A 123 6.46 -4.23 -18.81
CA GLY A 123 5.53 -5.35 -18.72
C GLY A 123 4.09 -4.84 -18.61
N PRO A 124 3.09 -5.72 -18.62
CA PRO A 124 1.68 -5.31 -18.57
C PRO A 124 1.34 -4.43 -17.35
N MET A 125 2.02 -4.66 -16.23
CA MET A 125 1.85 -3.88 -14.99
C MET A 125 2.99 -2.86 -14.80
N ARG A 126 3.79 -2.56 -15.82
CA ARG A 126 4.95 -1.66 -15.78
C ARG A 126 5.08 -0.89 -17.09
N VAL A 127 4.05 -0.16 -17.44
CA VAL A 127 4.04 0.67 -18.66
C VAL A 127 4.83 1.94 -18.38
N ASP A 128 5.93 2.13 -19.12
CA ASP A 128 6.83 3.27 -18.96
C ASP A 128 7.40 3.41 -17.52
N GLY A 129 7.84 2.28 -16.94
CA GLY A 129 8.43 2.20 -15.61
C GLY A 129 7.47 1.91 -14.47
N ASN A 130 7.91 2.11 -13.24
CA ASN A 130 7.06 2.04 -12.06
C ASN A 130 6.35 3.38 -11.86
N LYS A 131 5.03 3.38 -11.92
CA LYS A 131 4.18 4.57 -11.83
C LYS A 131 3.47 4.70 -10.49
N LYS A 132 3.88 3.95 -9.45
CA LYS A 132 3.30 4.04 -8.11
C LYS A 132 3.70 5.30 -7.35
N GLY A 133 4.58 6.12 -7.90
CA GLY A 133 4.99 7.37 -7.29
C GLY A 133 3.82 8.27 -6.91
N LEU A 134 3.93 8.94 -5.75
CA LEU A 134 3.08 10.09 -5.41
C LEU A 134 3.46 11.31 -6.25
N PHE A 135 4.68 11.31 -6.75
CA PHE A 135 5.22 12.30 -7.68
C PHE A 135 5.63 11.62 -8.98
N THR A 136 5.60 12.38 -10.06
CA THR A 136 6.26 11.97 -11.31
C THR A 136 7.79 11.88 -11.10
N ARG A 137 8.50 11.31 -12.08
CA ARG A 137 9.98 11.25 -12.03
C ARG A 137 10.63 12.64 -11.91
N ASP A 138 10.04 13.66 -12.51
CA ASP A 138 10.47 15.06 -12.43
C ASP A 138 9.87 15.84 -11.25
N ARG A 139 9.26 15.12 -10.28
CA ARG A 139 8.76 15.64 -8.99
C ARG A 139 7.49 16.48 -9.09
N ARG A 140 6.69 16.32 -10.11
CA ARG A 140 5.34 16.92 -10.14
C ARG A 140 4.39 16.08 -9.30
N PRO A 141 3.60 16.69 -8.40
CA PRO A 141 2.67 15.94 -7.56
C PRO A 141 1.51 15.36 -8.38
N LYS A 142 1.08 14.16 -8.01
CA LYS A 142 -0.17 13.55 -8.47
C LYS A 142 -1.27 13.74 -7.42
N LEU A 143 -2.53 13.44 -7.73
CA LEU A 143 -3.64 13.58 -6.77
C LEU A 143 -3.43 12.78 -5.49
N GLY A 144 -2.87 11.58 -5.58
CA GLY A 144 -2.55 10.74 -4.42
C GLY A 144 -1.66 11.42 -3.39
N MET A 145 -0.70 12.27 -3.85
CA MET A 145 0.14 13.07 -2.95
C MET A 145 -0.69 14.09 -2.15
N HIS A 146 -1.62 14.77 -2.81
CA HIS A 146 -2.47 15.76 -2.12
C HIS A 146 -3.37 15.10 -1.09
N PHE A 147 -3.95 13.95 -1.43
CA PHE A 147 -4.76 13.15 -0.52
C PHE A 147 -3.95 12.73 0.72
N LEU A 148 -2.80 12.09 0.53
CA LEU A 148 -1.98 11.61 1.63
C LEU A 148 -1.38 12.75 2.47
N ARG A 149 -1.02 13.87 1.84
CA ARG A 149 -0.60 15.07 2.59
C ARG A 149 -1.69 15.53 3.56
N GLN A 150 -2.94 15.61 3.08
CA GLN A 150 -4.05 15.97 3.95
C GLN A 150 -4.21 14.95 5.08
N ARG A 151 -4.30 13.66 4.76
CA ARG A 151 -4.43 12.59 5.73
C ARG A 151 -3.34 12.67 6.81
N TRP A 152 -2.09 12.68 6.42
CA TRP A 152 -0.99 12.68 7.38
C TRP A 152 -0.89 13.96 8.20
N SER A 153 -1.36 15.09 7.70
CA SER A 153 -1.42 16.33 8.48
C SER A 153 -2.54 16.34 9.53
N GLU A 154 -3.55 15.50 9.36
CA GLU A 154 -4.67 15.33 10.28
C GLU A 154 -4.38 14.31 11.39
N ILE A 155 -3.39 13.42 11.19
CA ILE A 155 -2.96 12.44 12.20
C ILE A 155 -2.19 13.18 13.31
N PRO A 156 -2.69 13.17 14.57
CA PRO A 156 -1.98 13.80 15.67
C PRO A 156 -0.70 13.03 16.02
N THR A 157 0.28 13.74 16.59
CA THR A 157 1.55 13.14 17.01
C THR A 157 1.36 12.07 18.09
N PHE A 158 0.33 12.18 18.90
CA PHE A 158 -0.01 11.25 19.98
C PHE A 158 -1.51 11.00 20.04
N GLY A 159 -1.92 9.82 20.49
CA GLY A 159 -3.31 9.50 20.78
C GLY A 159 -4.23 9.36 19.55
N PHE A 160 -3.70 9.00 18.40
CA PHE A 160 -4.51 8.87 17.17
C PHE A 160 -5.53 7.73 17.23
N LYS A 161 -5.22 6.64 17.94
CA LYS A 161 -6.05 5.42 18.01
C LYS A 161 -6.29 4.99 19.46
N GLU A 162 -6.46 5.94 20.37
CA GLU A 162 -6.85 5.68 21.76
C GLU A 162 -8.33 5.40 21.92
#